data_8280885b3451603e6c560ab1cb5f08fb
#
_entry.id   8280885b3451603e6c560ab1cb5f08fb
#
_cell.length_a   1.000
_cell.length_b   1.000
_cell.length_c   1.000
_cell.angle_alpha   90.00
_cell.angle_beta   90.00
_cell.angle_gamma   90.00
#
_symmetry.space_group_name_H-M   'P 1'
#
loop_
_entity.id
_entity.type
_entity.pdbx_description
1 polymer ?
#
loop_
_entity_poly.entity_id
_entity_poly.type
_entity_poly.pdbx_seq_one_letter_code
_entity_poly.pdbx_strand_id
1 'polypeptide(L)'
;KILVVSQNGSLKIIQPELSTHFNDDMIVLEKWIPKKPISAIYFDGKKEKYFAKRFLAENKNKEEVFISENKGSFLELISTDWKPVFELVFIKLRNKDQRPNQRIVFEEFISVKGIKAQGNQLTPHKIKQVNTLESLEYRPEDGESIDENDPTLNEVKEDENDSGSAQTTLF
;
A
#
# COMPACT_ATOMS: atom_id res chain seq x y z
N LYS A 1 -16.09 -1.39 -2.47
CA LYS A 1 -15.46 -0.17 -3.01
C LYS A 1 -14.08 -0.49 -3.59
N ILE A 2 -13.59 0.39 -4.45
CA ILE A 2 -12.32 0.24 -5.16
C ILE A 2 -11.37 1.36 -4.71
N LEU A 3 -10.12 0.99 -4.45
CA LEU A 3 -9.00 1.90 -4.26
C LEU A 3 -8.41 2.22 -5.64
N VAL A 4 -8.29 3.50 -5.92
CA VAL A 4 -7.61 4.02 -7.12
C VAL A 4 -6.45 4.91 -6.66
N VAL A 5 -5.25 4.65 -7.16
CA VAL A 5 -4.07 5.49 -6.93
C VAL A 5 -3.53 5.97 -8.26
N SER A 6 -3.21 7.24 -8.34
CA SER A 6 -2.65 7.90 -9.51
C SER A 6 -1.15 8.19 -9.34
N GLN A 7 -0.45 8.28 -10.46
CA GLN A 7 1.00 8.52 -10.51
C GLN A 7 1.42 9.86 -9.89
N ASN A 8 0.49 10.83 -9.85
CA ASN A 8 0.70 12.12 -9.20
C ASN A 8 0.76 12.07 -7.66
N GLY A 9 0.62 10.88 -7.06
CA GLY A 9 0.62 10.70 -5.60
C GLY A 9 -0.70 11.03 -4.93
N SER A 10 -1.80 10.85 -5.65
CA SER A 10 -3.15 10.96 -5.10
C SER A 10 -3.86 9.61 -5.07
N LEU A 11 -4.84 9.49 -4.20
CA LEU A 11 -5.73 8.34 -4.12
C LEU A 11 -7.18 8.74 -3.90
N LYS A 12 -8.09 7.87 -4.30
CA LYS A 12 -9.51 7.95 -4.00
C LYS A 12 -10.12 6.57 -3.81
N ILE A 13 -11.17 6.49 -3.02
CA ILE A 13 -11.98 5.29 -2.86
C ILE A 13 -13.33 5.58 -3.49
N ILE A 14 -13.72 4.75 -4.45
CA ILE A 14 -14.94 4.92 -5.23
C ILE A 14 -15.84 3.70 -5.14
N GLN A 15 -17.14 3.92 -5.34
CA GLN A 15 -18.08 2.87 -5.71
C GLN A 15 -18.12 2.84 -7.24
N PRO A 16 -17.63 1.77 -7.91
CA PRO A 16 -17.62 1.74 -9.35
C PRO A 16 -19.05 1.58 -9.90
N GLU A 17 -19.32 2.26 -11.00
CA GLU A 17 -20.53 2.14 -11.80
C GLU A 17 -20.14 1.75 -13.23
N LEU A 18 -21.09 1.28 -14.04
CA LEU A 18 -20.83 0.87 -15.43
C LEU A 18 -20.23 2.00 -16.30
N SER A 19 -20.51 3.25 -15.94
CA SER A 19 -19.99 4.44 -16.62
C SER A 19 -18.76 5.06 -15.96
N THR A 20 -18.14 4.39 -14.97
CA THR A 20 -16.96 4.92 -14.30
C THR A 20 -15.78 4.97 -15.27
N HIS A 21 -15.24 6.16 -15.47
CA HIS A 21 -14.01 6.37 -16.23
C HIS A 21 -12.82 6.49 -15.28
N PHE A 22 -11.72 5.87 -15.66
CA PHE A 22 -10.45 5.96 -14.95
C PHE A 22 -9.46 6.79 -15.77
N ASN A 23 -8.62 7.56 -15.09
CA ASN A 23 -7.60 8.35 -15.74
C ASN A 23 -6.42 7.47 -16.21
N ASP A 24 -5.73 7.89 -17.26
CA ASP A 24 -4.60 7.15 -17.82
C ASP A 24 -3.36 7.12 -16.89
N ASP A 25 -3.31 8.03 -15.91
CA ASP A 25 -2.26 8.10 -14.89
C ASP A 25 -2.48 7.18 -13.68
N MET A 26 -3.51 6.34 -13.72
CA MET A 26 -3.81 5.37 -12.70
C MET A 26 -2.76 4.25 -12.66
N ILE A 27 -2.20 4.00 -11.47
CA ILE A 27 -1.17 2.97 -11.25
C ILE A 27 -1.61 1.85 -10.33
N VAL A 28 -2.67 2.06 -9.52
CA VAL A 28 -3.29 1.03 -8.69
C VAL A 28 -4.80 1.08 -8.88
N LEU A 29 -5.37 -0.09 -9.12
CA LEU A 29 -6.81 -0.31 -9.17
C LEU A 29 -7.10 -1.66 -8.52
N GLU A 30 -7.62 -1.66 -7.29
CA GLU A 30 -7.89 -2.90 -6.57
C GLU A 30 -9.06 -2.75 -5.58
N LYS A 31 -9.55 -3.88 -5.06
CA LYS A 31 -10.53 -3.86 -3.97
C LYS A 31 -9.95 -3.12 -2.77
N TRP A 32 -10.69 -2.12 -2.28
CA TRP A 32 -10.30 -1.42 -1.07
C TRP A 32 -10.52 -2.27 0.16
N ILE A 33 -9.48 -2.44 0.96
CA ILE A 33 -9.49 -3.12 2.25
C ILE A 33 -9.13 -2.08 3.31
N PRO A 34 -10.07 -1.68 4.20
CA PRO A 34 -9.86 -0.55 5.12
C PRO A 34 -8.64 -0.68 6.03
N LYS A 35 -8.32 -1.88 6.47
CA LYS A 35 -7.21 -2.16 7.39
C LYS A 35 -5.88 -2.43 6.70
N LYS A 36 -5.87 -2.59 5.37
CA LYS A 36 -4.67 -2.89 4.61
C LYS A 36 -3.86 -1.61 4.39
N PRO A 37 -2.65 -1.51 4.96
CA PRO A 37 -1.85 -0.31 4.83
C PRO A 37 -1.29 -0.16 3.42
N ILE A 38 -1.18 1.09 2.98
CA ILE A 38 -0.49 1.49 1.77
C ILE A 38 0.90 1.96 2.15
N SER A 39 1.91 1.46 1.45
CA SER A 39 3.32 1.82 1.63
C SER A 39 3.81 2.58 0.41
N ALA A 40 4.38 3.75 0.60
CA ALA A 40 4.85 4.61 -0.48
C ALA A 40 6.23 5.18 -0.20
N ILE A 41 7.02 5.31 -1.27
CA ILE A 41 8.27 6.05 -1.29
C ILE A 41 8.09 7.22 -2.25
N TYR A 42 8.37 8.43 -1.80
CA TYR A 42 8.28 9.63 -2.63
C TYR A 42 9.48 10.54 -2.43
N PHE A 43 9.79 11.33 -3.44
CA PHE A 43 10.79 12.38 -3.40
C PHE A 43 10.12 13.73 -3.10
N ASP A 44 10.64 14.47 -2.13
CA ASP A 44 10.23 15.85 -1.83
C ASP A 44 11.18 16.82 -2.54
N GLY A 45 10.67 17.54 -3.53
CA GLY A 45 11.46 18.43 -4.37
C GLY A 45 12.03 19.66 -3.64
N LYS A 46 11.44 20.09 -2.52
CA LYS A 46 11.95 21.19 -1.71
C LYS A 46 13.07 20.74 -0.77
N LYS A 47 12.92 19.55 -0.18
CA LYS A 47 13.91 18.98 0.76
C LYS A 47 14.99 18.20 0.03
N GLU A 48 14.78 17.88 -1.24
CA GLU A 48 15.65 17.05 -2.08
C GLU A 48 16.00 15.70 -1.43
N LYS A 49 14.98 15.06 -0.84
CA LYS A 49 15.11 13.81 -0.08
C LYS A 49 13.96 12.87 -0.37
N TYR A 50 14.24 11.58 -0.24
CA TYR A 50 13.23 10.54 -0.28
C TYR A 50 12.64 10.28 1.11
N PHE A 51 11.32 10.12 1.14
CA PHE A 51 10.55 9.80 2.33
C PHE A 51 9.77 8.51 2.13
N ALA A 52 9.68 7.75 3.20
CA ALA A 52 8.83 6.58 3.31
C ALA A 52 7.57 6.92 4.10
N LYS A 53 6.42 6.47 3.61
CA LYS A 53 5.11 6.60 4.27
C LYS A 53 4.42 5.24 4.32
N ARG A 54 3.73 5.01 5.42
CA ARG A 54 2.81 3.88 5.58
C ARG A 54 1.53 4.40 6.22
N PHE A 55 0.39 4.23 5.56
CA PHE A 55 -0.87 4.83 5.99
C PHE A 55 -2.07 3.98 5.56
N LEU A 56 -3.22 4.22 6.18
CA LEU A 56 -4.49 3.62 5.78
C LEU A 56 -5.25 4.61 4.88
N ALA A 57 -5.84 4.08 3.81
CA ALA A 57 -6.74 4.87 2.96
C ALA A 57 -8.12 4.94 3.62
N GLU A 58 -8.63 6.16 3.83
CA GLU A 58 -9.94 6.42 4.40
C GLU A 58 -10.97 6.75 3.31
N ASN A 59 -12.19 6.24 3.46
CA ASN A 59 -13.27 6.53 2.53
C ASN A 59 -13.89 7.91 2.78
N LYS A 60 -13.30 8.95 2.23
CA LYS A 60 -13.77 10.34 2.37
C LYS A 60 -14.57 10.87 1.18
N ASN A 61 -14.88 10.03 0.20
CA ASN A 61 -15.55 10.43 -1.05
C ASN A 61 -14.87 11.58 -1.81
N LYS A 62 -13.57 11.76 -1.62
CA LYS A 62 -12.76 12.76 -2.30
C LYS A 62 -11.37 12.23 -2.59
N GLU A 63 -10.72 12.82 -3.55
CA GLU A 63 -9.32 12.57 -3.85
C GLU A 63 -8.43 13.18 -2.76
N GLU A 64 -7.45 12.43 -2.29
CA GLU A 64 -6.46 12.87 -1.30
C GLU A 64 -5.04 12.72 -1.86
N VAL A 65 -4.27 13.80 -1.82
CA VAL A 65 -2.84 13.77 -2.14
C VAL A 65 -2.07 13.30 -0.90
N PHE A 66 -1.24 12.29 -1.06
CA PHE A 66 -0.47 11.70 0.04
C PHE A 66 1.03 11.95 -0.04
N ILE A 67 1.54 12.53 -1.12
CA ILE A 67 2.93 12.98 -1.23
C ILE A 67 3.04 14.49 -1.02
N SER A 68 4.27 15.00 -0.97
CA SER A 68 4.50 16.45 -0.90
C SER A 68 4.04 17.15 -2.18
N GLU A 69 3.36 18.29 -2.03
CA GLU A 69 2.94 19.15 -3.15
C GLU A 69 4.03 20.16 -3.54
N ASN A 70 5.22 20.11 -2.91
CA ASN A 70 6.35 20.95 -3.29
C ASN A 70 6.77 20.68 -4.74
N LYS A 71 7.15 21.75 -5.46
CA LYS A 71 7.63 21.64 -6.85
C LYS A 71 8.78 20.62 -6.95
N GLY A 72 8.72 19.76 -7.95
CA GLY A 72 9.71 18.70 -8.17
C GLY A 72 9.52 17.44 -7.32
N SER A 73 8.45 17.37 -6.52
CA SER A 73 8.09 16.16 -5.80
C SER A 73 7.44 15.13 -6.74
N PHE A 74 7.69 13.87 -6.49
CA PHE A 74 7.09 12.76 -7.26
C PHE A 74 6.98 11.48 -6.44
N LEU A 75 6.03 10.65 -6.83
CA LEU A 75 5.89 9.30 -6.30
C LEU A 75 6.91 8.39 -6.98
N GLU A 76 7.83 7.82 -6.20
CA GLU A 76 8.84 6.87 -6.70
C GLU A 76 8.27 5.46 -6.79
N LEU A 77 7.59 5.03 -5.72
CA LEU A 77 7.10 3.67 -5.62
C LEU A 77 5.92 3.59 -4.65
N ILE A 78 5.00 2.68 -4.94
CA ILE A 78 3.88 2.36 -4.08
C ILE A 78 3.67 0.84 -4.02
N SER A 79 3.26 0.35 -2.88
CA SER A 79 2.81 -1.03 -2.68
C SER A 79 1.58 -1.06 -1.79
N THR A 80 0.65 -1.91 -2.17
CA THR A 80 -0.53 -2.25 -1.38
C THR A 80 -0.39 -3.62 -0.71
N ASP A 81 0.77 -4.25 -0.79
CA ASP A 81 1.05 -5.48 -0.06
C ASP A 81 1.07 -5.26 1.45
N TRP A 82 0.71 -6.28 2.21
CA TRP A 82 0.71 -6.19 3.67
C TRP A 82 2.10 -5.92 4.25
N LYS A 83 3.12 -6.64 3.76
CA LYS A 83 4.50 -6.58 4.24
C LYS A 83 5.48 -6.38 3.07
N PRO A 84 5.44 -5.23 2.38
CA PRO A 84 6.29 -5.00 1.22
C PRO A 84 7.76 -4.87 1.64
N VAL A 85 8.62 -5.32 0.73
CA VAL A 85 10.08 -5.27 0.88
C VAL A 85 10.66 -4.55 -0.31
N PHE A 86 11.55 -3.61 -0.04
CA PHE A 86 12.26 -2.83 -1.06
C PHE A 86 13.76 -2.95 -0.90
N GLU A 87 14.47 -2.67 -1.98
CA GLU A 87 15.91 -2.59 -2.00
C GLU A 87 16.35 -1.22 -2.50
N LEU A 88 17.21 -0.56 -1.74
CA LEU A 88 17.84 0.68 -2.13
C LEU A 88 19.18 0.38 -2.81
N VAL A 89 19.37 0.92 -4.00
CA VAL A 89 20.64 0.94 -4.71
C VAL A 89 21.19 2.35 -4.66
N PHE A 90 22.43 2.50 -4.20
CA PHE A 90 23.04 3.81 -3.99
C PHE A 90 23.91 4.26 -5.15
N ILE A 91 24.01 5.57 -5.35
CA ILE A 91 24.92 6.16 -6.31
C ILE A 91 26.35 5.93 -5.83
N LYS A 92 27.23 5.45 -6.71
CA LYS A 92 28.67 5.38 -6.44
C LYS A 92 29.25 6.78 -6.43
N LEU A 93 29.83 7.16 -5.31
CA LEU A 93 30.54 8.44 -5.18
C LEU A 93 31.98 8.29 -5.67
N ARG A 94 32.51 9.37 -6.27
CA ARG A 94 33.90 9.43 -6.71
C ARG A 94 34.85 9.23 -5.53
N ASN A 95 35.86 8.38 -5.69
CA ASN A 95 36.87 8.06 -4.66
C ASN A 95 36.34 7.42 -3.38
N LYS A 96 35.17 6.76 -3.43
CA LYS A 96 34.62 5.97 -2.33
C LYS A 96 34.24 4.57 -2.83
N ASP A 97 34.25 3.63 -1.91
CA ASP A 97 33.75 2.28 -2.21
C ASP A 97 32.24 2.33 -2.49
N GLN A 98 31.79 1.40 -3.34
CA GLN A 98 30.35 1.23 -3.59
C GLN A 98 29.65 0.86 -2.31
N ARG A 99 28.65 1.65 -1.91
CA ARG A 99 27.78 1.30 -0.79
C ARG A 99 26.97 0.06 -1.16
N PRO A 100 26.90 -0.98 -0.30
CA PRO A 100 26.08 -2.16 -0.55
C PRO A 100 24.60 -1.76 -0.62
N ASN A 101 23.83 -2.51 -1.41
CA ASN A 101 22.38 -2.35 -1.45
C ASN A 101 21.78 -2.58 -0.07
N GLN A 102 20.73 -1.83 0.25
CA GLN A 102 20.04 -1.92 1.52
C GLN A 102 18.64 -2.49 1.32
N ARG A 103 18.38 -3.65 1.93
CA ARG A 103 17.04 -4.24 2.00
C ARG A 103 16.25 -3.57 3.12
N ILE A 104 15.01 -3.19 2.83
CA ILE A 104 14.09 -2.56 3.77
C ILE A 104 12.80 -3.37 3.84
N VAL A 105 12.49 -3.91 5.01
CA VAL A 105 11.16 -4.43 5.35
C VAL A 105 10.35 -3.25 5.85
N PHE A 106 9.33 -2.85 5.09
CA PHE A 106 8.66 -1.57 5.32
C PHE A 106 7.93 -1.49 6.65
N GLU A 107 7.34 -2.60 7.08
CA GLU A 107 6.66 -2.72 8.37
C GLU A 107 7.59 -2.45 9.56
N GLU A 108 8.85 -2.90 9.46
CA GLU A 108 9.88 -2.69 10.49
C GLU A 108 10.46 -1.27 10.42
N PHE A 109 10.49 -0.69 9.23
CA PHE A 109 11.08 0.63 9.00
C PHE A 109 10.18 1.77 9.46
N ILE A 110 8.87 1.67 9.24
CA ILE A 110 7.90 2.71 9.56
C ILE A 110 6.56 2.13 9.99
N SER A 111 6.03 2.64 11.10
CA SER A 111 4.67 2.34 11.55
C SER A 111 3.62 3.06 10.70
N VAL A 112 2.38 2.55 10.74
CA VAL A 112 1.24 3.22 10.10
C VAL A 112 1.01 4.58 10.77
N LYS A 113 0.93 5.64 9.95
CA LYS A 113 0.67 7.02 10.36
C LYS A 113 -0.47 7.61 9.54
N GLY A 114 -0.91 8.81 9.89
CA GLY A 114 -1.93 9.52 9.11
C GLY A 114 -1.48 9.83 7.68
N ILE A 115 -2.42 9.84 6.75
CA ILE A 115 -2.16 10.11 5.32
C ILE A 115 -1.48 11.47 5.08
N LYS A 116 -1.69 12.45 5.95
CA LYS A 116 -1.07 13.78 5.85
C LYS A 116 0.31 13.87 6.52
N ALA A 117 0.74 12.84 7.24
CA ALA A 117 2.07 12.83 7.83
C ALA A 117 3.14 12.79 6.72
N GLN A 118 4.27 13.48 6.94
CA GLN A 118 5.38 13.49 5.99
C GLN A 118 6.01 12.10 5.81
N GLY A 119 5.98 11.29 6.84
CA GLY A 119 6.72 10.02 6.90
C GLY A 119 8.14 10.19 7.42
N ASN A 120 8.95 9.16 7.26
CA ASN A 120 10.34 9.13 7.70
C ASN A 120 11.27 9.32 6.50
N GLN A 121 12.36 10.04 6.68
CA GLN A 121 13.40 10.09 5.65
C GLN A 121 13.90 8.67 5.37
N LEU A 122 13.96 8.28 4.11
CA LEU A 122 14.30 6.91 3.71
C LEU A 122 15.75 6.58 3.97
N THR A 123 16.65 7.47 3.61
CA THR A 123 18.11 7.36 3.82
C THR A 123 18.77 8.72 3.68
N PRO A 124 19.90 8.97 4.38
CA PRO A 124 20.72 10.18 4.17
C PRO A 124 21.59 10.10 2.90
N HIS A 125 21.64 8.94 2.24
CA HIS A 125 22.51 8.70 1.09
C HIS A 125 21.77 8.90 -0.23
N LYS A 126 22.52 9.24 -1.29
CA LYS A 126 21.93 9.40 -2.63
C LYS A 126 21.55 8.07 -3.23
N ILE A 127 20.29 7.94 -3.57
CA ILE A 127 19.68 6.74 -4.17
C ILE A 127 19.84 6.82 -5.69
N LYS A 128 20.28 5.72 -6.29
CA LYS A 128 20.28 5.51 -7.75
C LYS A 128 18.94 4.93 -8.19
N GLN A 129 18.42 3.96 -7.43
CA GLN A 129 17.24 3.18 -7.79
C GLN A 129 16.61 2.57 -6.56
N VAL A 130 15.29 2.41 -6.57
CA VAL A 130 14.53 1.62 -5.60
C VAL A 130 13.92 0.44 -6.34
N ASN A 131 14.19 -0.77 -5.87
CA ASN A 131 13.65 -2.00 -6.42
C ASN A 131 12.57 -2.57 -5.49
N THR A 132 11.51 -3.10 -6.05
CA THR A 132 10.56 -3.93 -5.32
C THR A 132 11.12 -5.33 -5.22
N LEU A 133 11.16 -5.89 -4.02
CA LEU A 133 11.47 -7.29 -3.76
C LEU A 133 10.20 -8.06 -3.45
N GLU A 134 10.30 -9.38 -3.35
CA GLU A 134 9.20 -10.23 -2.92
C GLU A 134 8.75 -9.82 -1.51
N SER A 135 7.45 -9.56 -1.37
CA SER A 135 6.85 -9.18 -0.10
C SER A 135 6.84 -10.36 0.87
N LEU A 136 6.92 -10.06 2.17
CA LEU A 136 6.80 -11.11 3.18
C LEU A 136 5.36 -11.63 3.24
N GLU A 137 5.22 -12.90 3.59
CA GLU A 137 3.91 -13.52 3.79
C GLU A 137 3.18 -12.84 4.96
N TYR A 138 1.94 -12.44 4.73
CA TYR A 138 1.06 -11.94 5.77
C TYR A 138 0.40 -13.11 6.50
N ARG A 139 0.50 -13.11 7.82
CA ARG A 139 -0.21 -14.05 8.69
C ARG A 139 -1.07 -13.25 9.66
N PRO A 140 -2.37 -13.53 9.75
CA PRO A 140 -3.28 -12.83 10.68
C PRO A 140 -2.83 -12.89 12.14
N GLU A 141 -2.02 -13.91 12.51
CA GLU A 141 -1.53 -14.16 13.87
C GLU A 141 -0.40 -13.21 14.29
N ASP A 142 0.22 -12.50 13.36
CA ASP A 142 1.36 -11.60 13.63
C ASP A 142 0.96 -10.27 14.31
N GLY A 143 -0.27 -10.15 14.87
CA GLY A 143 -0.60 -9.09 15.82
C GLY A 143 -1.71 -8.13 15.43
N GLU A 144 -2.42 -8.31 14.33
CA GLU A 144 -3.64 -7.57 14.07
C GLU A 144 -4.84 -8.42 14.52
N SER A 145 -5.45 -8.06 15.64
CA SER A 145 -6.74 -8.61 16.03
C SER A 145 -7.73 -8.43 14.88
N ILE A 146 -8.17 -9.53 14.28
CA ILE A 146 -9.29 -9.52 13.35
C ILE A 146 -10.47 -9.01 14.16
N ASP A 147 -10.98 -7.84 13.84
CA ASP A 147 -12.19 -7.32 14.43
C ASP A 147 -13.32 -8.22 13.97
N GLU A 148 -13.91 -9.01 14.86
CA GLU A 148 -15.02 -9.94 14.56
C GLU A 148 -16.22 -9.24 13.92
N ASN A 149 -16.24 -7.92 13.92
CA ASN A 149 -17.26 -7.07 13.30
C ASN A 149 -16.86 -6.53 11.90
N ASP A 150 -15.79 -7.02 11.28
CA ASP A 150 -15.45 -6.62 9.93
C ASP A 150 -16.51 -7.16 8.94
N PRO A 151 -17.29 -6.29 8.29
CA PRO A 151 -18.35 -6.72 7.38
C PRO A 151 -17.85 -7.51 6.18
N THR A 152 -16.55 -7.49 5.90
CA THR A 152 -15.95 -8.28 4.79
C THR A 152 -15.75 -9.75 5.15
N LEU A 153 -15.77 -10.12 6.44
CA LEU A 153 -15.65 -11.52 6.90
C LEU A 153 -17.00 -12.28 6.85
N ASN A 154 -18.12 -11.56 6.79
CA ASN A 154 -19.44 -12.19 6.75
C ASN A 154 -19.86 -12.66 5.35
N GLU A 155 -19.20 -12.22 4.28
CA GLU A 155 -19.52 -12.65 2.91
C GLU A 155 -19.00 -14.06 2.56
N VAL A 156 -18.09 -14.61 3.38
CA VAL A 156 -17.48 -15.94 3.09
C VAL A 156 -18.23 -17.10 3.78
N LYS A 157 -19.19 -16.84 4.67
CA LYS A 157 -19.87 -17.88 5.44
C LYS A 157 -21.22 -18.35 4.89
N GLU A 158 -21.73 -17.77 3.81
CA GLU A 158 -23.05 -18.15 3.26
C GLU A 158 -23.01 -19.24 2.19
N ASP A 159 -21.84 -19.66 1.68
CA ASP A 159 -21.75 -20.64 0.58
C ASP A 159 -21.48 -22.11 1.01
N GLU A 160 -21.41 -22.42 2.29
CA GLU A 160 -21.12 -23.80 2.76
C GLU A 160 -22.29 -24.52 3.46
N ASN A 161 -23.52 -24.06 3.36
CA ASN A 161 -24.64 -24.74 4.01
C ASN A 161 -25.80 -25.05 3.07
N ASP A 162 -25.53 -25.69 1.92
CA ASP A 162 -26.52 -26.44 1.19
C ASP A 162 -25.96 -27.78 0.68
N SER A 163 -25.93 -28.76 1.55
CA SER A 163 -25.92 -30.17 1.14
C SER A 163 -26.82 -30.98 2.08
N GLY A 164 -28.03 -31.03 1.65
CA GLY A 164 -28.95 -32.13 1.65
C GLY A 164 -28.92 -33.19 2.74
N SER A 165 -29.83 -33.10 3.69
CA SER A 165 -30.30 -34.30 4.39
C SER A 165 -31.41 -34.91 3.55
N ALA A 166 -31.10 -35.88 2.73
CA ALA A 166 -32.07 -36.79 2.17
C ALA A 166 -32.44 -37.80 3.27
N GLN A 167 -33.60 -37.63 3.88
CA GLN A 167 -34.20 -38.69 4.67
C GLN A 167 -34.89 -39.65 3.71
N THR A 168 -34.32 -40.83 3.56
CA THR A 168 -34.96 -41.96 2.95
C THR A 168 -35.84 -42.62 3.98
N THR A 169 -37.14 -42.47 3.84
CA THR A 169 -38.10 -43.27 4.58
C THR A 169 -38.37 -44.56 3.77
N LEU A 170 -37.95 -45.68 4.29
CA LEU A 170 -38.28 -47.00 3.76
C LEU A 170 -39.58 -47.50 4.39
N PHE A 171 -40.53 -47.77 3.53
CA PHE A 171 -41.58 -48.75 3.76
C PHE A 171 -41.68 -49.61 2.52
#